data_6985512bcee5de2a22c773d42f4ac495
#
_entry.id   6985512bcee5de2a22c773d42f4ac495
#
_cell.length_a   1.000
_cell.length_b   1.000
_cell.length_c   1.000
_cell.angle_alpha   90.00
_cell.angle_beta   90.00
_cell.angle_gamma   90.00
#
_symmetry.space_group_name_H-M   'P 1'
#
loop_
_entity.id
_entity.type
_entity.pdbx_description
1 polymer ?
#
loop_
_entity_poly.entity_id
_entity_poly.type
_entity_poly.pdbx_seq_one_letter_code
_entity_poly.pdbx_strand_id
1 'polypeptide(L)'
;MICQWKKCAKFGRAYLVDNSKKIVISLYDYTGEALIPWAKAGYTCLAYDIQHEEYGDAQVVWPDIDTFKGGGVIKYIHKDLHDVENLHKIYDSLVGKEVVFAMAFPVCTDLAVSGAAHFETKRKIDPDFQRKAADYAIWCEELFTALKVPFFIENPVSVLSSLWRKPD
;
A
#
# COMPACT_ATOMS: atom_id res chain seq x y z
N MET A 1 -1.31 -29.39 -7.47
CA MET A 1 -0.18 -30.12 -6.88
C MET A 1 -0.11 -29.73 -5.41
N ILE A 2 -0.70 -30.54 -4.53
CA ILE A 2 -0.80 -30.26 -3.09
C ILE A 2 0.55 -30.66 -2.49
N CYS A 3 1.35 -29.69 -2.04
CA CYS A 3 2.60 -29.95 -1.38
C CYS A 3 2.32 -30.53 0.03
N GLN A 4 2.61 -31.82 0.21
CA GLN A 4 2.47 -32.52 1.49
C GLN A 4 3.55 -32.05 2.46
N TRP A 5 3.19 -31.20 3.39
CA TRP A 5 4.01 -30.79 4.55
C TRP A 5 4.01 -31.83 5.69
N LYS A 6 4.02 -33.11 5.36
CA LYS A 6 4.18 -34.17 6.36
C LYS A 6 5.53 -34.83 6.17
N LYS A 7 6.60 -34.26 6.73
CA LYS A 7 7.81 -34.91 7.25
C LYS A 7 8.96 -33.90 7.45
N CYS A 8 8.82 -32.99 8.38
CA CYS A 8 9.97 -32.33 9.02
C CYS A 8 9.76 -32.22 10.53
N ALA A 9 9.42 -33.36 11.17
CA ALA A 9 9.26 -33.46 12.61
C ALA A 9 10.61 -33.65 13.35
N LYS A 10 11.70 -33.02 12.89
CA LYS A 10 13.02 -33.08 13.58
C LYS A 10 13.62 -31.74 13.94
N PHE A 11 12.99 -30.63 13.59
CA PHE A 11 13.37 -29.32 14.11
C PHE A 11 12.28 -28.85 15.08
N GLY A 12 12.62 -28.89 16.37
CA GLY A 12 11.71 -28.58 17.45
C GLY A 12 11.12 -27.20 17.33
N ARG A 13 9.88 -27.07 17.86
CA ARG A 13 9.05 -25.87 18.02
C ARG A 13 9.11 -24.90 16.84
N ALA A 14 8.08 -24.93 16.00
CA ALA A 14 7.77 -23.78 15.17
C ALA A 14 7.67 -22.57 16.12
N TYR A 15 8.66 -21.69 16.09
CA TYR A 15 8.57 -20.40 16.76
C TYR A 15 7.42 -19.66 16.08
N LEU A 16 6.33 -19.47 16.80
CA LEU A 16 5.26 -18.60 16.36
C LEU A 16 5.86 -17.21 16.24
N VAL A 17 6.04 -16.74 15.04
CA VAL A 17 6.51 -15.37 14.80
C VAL A 17 5.35 -14.45 15.15
N ASP A 18 5.50 -13.69 16.21
CA ASP A 18 4.54 -12.64 16.56
C ASP A 18 4.74 -11.46 15.58
N ASN A 19 3.76 -11.26 14.71
CA ASN A 19 3.76 -10.17 13.74
C ASN A 19 2.90 -8.98 14.20
N SER A 20 2.26 -9.04 15.36
CA SER A 20 1.28 -8.05 15.81
C SER A 20 1.82 -6.62 15.94
N LYS A 21 3.13 -6.48 16.17
CA LYS A 21 3.82 -5.18 16.25
C LYS A 21 4.37 -4.70 14.92
N LYS A 22 4.40 -5.57 13.90
CA LYS A 22 4.90 -5.24 12.57
C LYS A 22 3.81 -4.62 11.74
N ILE A 23 4.16 -3.57 11.01
CA ILE A 23 3.22 -2.77 10.25
C ILE A 23 3.45 -2.99 8.75
N VAL A 24 2.36 -3.15 8.02
CA VAL A 24 2.31 -3.08 6.56
C VAL A 24 1.43 -1.90 6.17
N ILE A 25 1.89 -1.06 5.26
CA ILE A 25 1.13 0.11 4.81
C ILE A 25 0.73 -0.03 3.35
N SER A 26 -0.45 0.47 3.02
CA SER A 26 -0.97 0.55 1.66
C SER A 26 -1.56 1.94 1.42
N LEU A 27 -1.10 2.61 0.37
CA LEU A 27 -1.56 3.94 -0.03
C LEU A 27 -2.44 3.85 -1.26
N TYR A 28 -3.47 4.68 -1.35
CA TYR A 28 -4.48 4.64 -2.41
C TYR A 28 -5.16 3.27 -2.49
N ASP A 29 -5.47 2.68 -1.35
CA ASP A 29 -6.04 1.33 -1.23
C ASP A 29 -7.41 1.39 -0.54
N TYR A 30 -8.42 1.72 -1.32
CA TYR A 30 -9.80 1.85 -0.84
C TYR A 30 -10.33 0.53 -0.26
N THR A 31 -10.07 -0.59 -0.92
CA THR A 31 -10.66 -1.88 -0.52
C THR A 31 -9.86 -2.61 0.57
N GLY A 32 -8.56 -2.34 0.68
CA GLY A 32 -7.65 -3.05 1.57
C GLY A 32 -7.41 -4.52 1.19
N GLU A 33 -7.85 -4.97 0.00
CA GLU A 33 -7.73 -6.37 -0.42
C GLU A 33 -6.27 -6.84 -0.48
N ALA A 34 -5.36 -5.97 -0.91
CA ALA A 34 -3.94 -6.28 -0.96
C ALA A 34 -3.33 -6.54 0.43
N LEU A 35 -3.97 -6.04 1.49
CA LEU A 35 -3.54 -6.22 2.88
C LEU A 35 -4.10 -7.49 3.54
N ILE A 36 -5.12 -8.14 2.97
CA ILE A 36 -5.76 -9.33 3.55
C ILE A 36 -4.76 -10.46 3.86
N PRO A 37 -3.82 -10.85 2.97
CA PRO A 37 -2.85 -11.90 3.28
C PRO A 37 -1.95 -11.54 4.47
N TRP A 38 -1.59 -10.27 4.62
CA TRP A 38 -0.77 -9.77 5.71
C TRP A 38 -1.53 -9.79 7.04
N ALA A 39 -2.78 -9.31 7.03
CA ALA A 39 -3.63 -9.35 8.21
C ALA A 39 -3.88 -10.78 8.68
N LYS A 40 -4.13 -11.73 7.74
CA LYS A 40 -4.23 -13.16 8.06
C LYS A 40 -2.94 -13.73 8.64
N ALA A 41 -1.79 -13.18 8.32
CA ALA A 41 -0.50 -13.56 8.87
C ALA A 41 -0.15 -12.81 10.18
N GLY A 42 -1.10 -12.08 10.76
CA GLY A 42 -0.98 -11.45 12.08
C GLY A 42 -0.41 -10.03 12.09
N TYR A 43 -0.21 -9.40 10.92
CA TYR A 43 0.33 -8.03 10.84
C TYR A 43 -0.72 -6.96 11.16
N THR A 44 -0.27 -5.82 11.65
CA THR A 44 -1.06 -4.58 11.68
C THR A 44 -0.95 -3.90 10.31
N CYS A 45 -2.06 -3.80 9.60
CA CYS A 45 -2.12 -3.23 8.26
C CYS A 45 -2.82 -1.87 8.30
N LEU A 46 -2.28 -0.89 7.57
CA LEU A 46 -2.83 0.46 7.50
C LEU A 46 -3.16 0.77 6.03
N ALA A 47 -4.43 0.90 5.71
CA ALA A 47 -4.94 1.29 4.39
C ALA A 47 -5.29 2.78 4.41
N TYR A 48 -4.61 3.57 3.59
CA TYR A 48 -4.84 5.01 3.47
C TYR A 48 -5.51 5.32 2.12
N ASP A 49 -6.68 5.95 2.16
CA ASP A 49 -7.39 6.43 0.98
C ASP A 49 -8.31 7.60 1.35
N ILE A 50 -8.55 8.51 0.40
CA ILE A 50 -9.48 9.63 0.58
C ILE A 50 -10.94 9.15 0.68
N GLN A 51 -11.26 8.00 0.09
CA GLN A 51 -12.60 7.43 0.09
C GLN A 51 -12.98 6.77 1.42
N HIS A 52 -12.04 6.65 2.37
CA HIS A 52 -12.33 6.09 3.70
C HIS A 52 -13.12 7.04 4.61
N GLU A 53 -13.44 8.26 4.17
CA GLU A 53 -14.27 9.19 4.94
C GLU A 53 -15.59 8.57 5.39
N GLU A 54 -16.19 7.71 4.54
CA GLU A 54 -17.47 7.03 4.82
C GLU A 54 -17.34 5.94 5.89
N TYR A 55 -16.13 5.42 6.15
CA TYR A 55 -15.91 4.32 7.09
C TYR A 55 -15.52 4.79 8.48
N GLY A 56 -15.22 6.08 8.68
CA GLY A 56 -14.65 6.57 9.92
C GLY A 56 -13.35 5.82 10.27
N ASP A 57 -13.12 5.56 11.56
CA ASP A 57 -11.99 4.74 12.02
C ASP A 57 -12.32 3.23 11.93
N ALA A 58 -12.83 2.77 10.81
CA ALA A 58 -13.19 1.37 10.63
C ALA A 58 -11.96 0.46 10.78
N GLN A 59 -12.16 -0.61 11.50
CA GLN A 59 -11.13 -1.61 11.74
C GLN A 59 -11.70 -3.00 11.49
N VAL A 60 -11.09 -3.75 10.60
CA VAL A 60 -11.42 -5.16 10.38
C VAL A 60 -10.38 -6.03 11.07
N VAL A 61 -10.81 -6.77 12.05
CA VAL A 61 -9.98 -7.76 12.75
C VAL A 61 -10.17 -9.11 12.08
N TRP A 62 -9.09 -9.71 11.63
CA TRP A 62 -9.11 -11.05 11.05
C TRP A 62 -8.84 -12.05 12.16
N PRO A 63 -9.85 -12.86 12.55
CA PRO A 63 -9.63 -13.95 13.50
C PRO A 63 -8.69 -14.99 12.88
N ASP A 64 -7.83 -15.51 13.69
CA ASP A 64 -7.00 -16.66 13.33
C ASP A 64 -7.90 -17.86 13.00
N ILE A 65 -7.91 -18.29 11.77
CA ILE A 65 -8.72 -19.44 11.32
C ILE A 65 -7.98 -20.76 11.57
N ASP A 66 -6.65 -20.72 11.77
CA ASP A 66 -5.80 -21.92 11.87
C ASP A 66 -4.87 -21.92 13.08
N THR A 67 -5.40 -21.85 14.30
CA THR A 67 -4.64 -22.15 15.53
C THR A 67 -3.51 -21.20 15.90
N PHE A 68 -3.27 -20.10 15.20
CA PHE A 68 -2.32 -19.07 15.60
C PHE A 68 -3.01 -18.03 16.47
N LYS A 69 -2.57 -17.89 17.71
CA LYS A 69 -3.09 -16.91 18.66
C LYS A 69 -2.70 -15.50 18.21
N GLY A 70 -3.63 -14.77 17.66
CA GLY A 70 -3.50 -13.37 17.32
C GLY A 70 -3.68 -13.09 15.83
N GLY A 71 -4.90 -12.94 15.36
CA GLY A 71 -5.18 -12.40 14.02
C GLY A 71 -4.67 -10.96 13.91
N GLY A 72 -4.29 -10.56 12.69
CA GLY A 72 -3.91 -9.19 12.42
C GLY A 72 -5.13 -8.29 12.24
N VAL A 73 -4.89 -7.05 11.90
CA VAL A 73 -5.93 -6.03 11.73
C VAL A 73 -5.66 -5.20 10.49
N ILE A 74 -6.72 -4.83 9.75
CA ILE A 74 -6.67 -3.78 8.75
C ILE A 74 -7.39 -2.56 9.33
N LYS A 75 -6.69 -1.43 9.37
CA LYS A 75 -7.24 -0.13 9.74
C LYS A 75 -7.39 0.70 8.49
N TYR A 76 -8.61 1.14 8.22
CA TYR A 76 -8.93 2.03 7.12
C TYR A 76 -8.83 3.46 7.63
N ILE A 77 -7.99 4.26 6.99
CA ILE A 77 -7.65 5.61 7.45
C ILE A 77 -7.95 6.59 6.34
N HIS A 78 -8.89 7.51 6.61
CA HIS A 78 -9.17 8.61 5.70
C HIS A 78 -7.96 9.52 5.58
N LYS A 79 -7.45 9.71 4.35
CA LYS A 79 -6.33 10.60 4.07
C LYS A 79 -6.35 11.04 2.60
N ASP A 80 -6.34 12.33 2.37
CA ASP A 80 -6.05 12.87 1.05
C ASP A 80 -4.55 12.78 0.77
N LEU A 81 -4.17 11.82 -0.08
CA LEU A 81 -2.78 11.56 -0.46
C LEU A 81 -2.31 12.45 -1.62
N HIS A 82 -3.18 13.31 -2.16
CA HIS A 82 -2.79 14.35 -3.11
C HIS A 82 -2.23 15.59 -2.39
N ASP A 83 -2.33 15.67 -1.08
CA ASP A 83 -1.68 16.65 -0.24
C ASP A 83 -0.40 16.05 0.36
N VAL A 84 0.74 16.56 -0.07
CA VAL A 84 2.07 16.09 0.38
C VAL A 84 2.26 16.23 1.90
N GLU A 85 1.62 17.21 2.54
CA GLU A 85 1.64 17.36 3.99
C GLU A 85 1.04 16.16 4.72
N ASN A 86 0.06 15.49 4.11
CA ASN A 86 -0.49 14.27 4.67
C ASN A 86 0.49 13.09 4.59
N LEU A 87 1.35 13.04 3.57
CA LEU A 87 2.42 12.04 3.49
C LEU A 87 3.49 12.31 4.56
N HIS A 88 3.83 13.56 4.84
CA HIS A 88 4.71 13.91 5.97
C HIS A 88 4.11 13.47 7.31
N LYS A 89 2.81 13.71 7.54
CA LYS A 89 2.12 13.25 8.76
C LYS A 89 2.10 11.72 8.87
N ILE A 90 1.95 11.01 7.76
CA ILE A 90 2.07 9.54 7.74
C ILE A 90 3.49 9.12 8.13
N TYR A 91 4.51 9.72 7.54
CA TYR A 91 5.91 9.48 7.89
C TYR A 91 6.15 9.67 9.40
N ASP A 92 5.79 10.82 9.94
CA ASP A 92 5.97 11.15 11.36
C ASP A 92 5.27 10.16 12.28
N SER A 93 4.09 9.68 11.86
CA SER A 93 3.33 8.68 12.62
C SER A 93 3.97 7.29 12.63
N LEU A 94 4.86 7.01 11.66
CA LEU A 94 5.48 5.69 11.45
C LEU A 94 6.95 5.64 11.86
N VAL A 95 7.61 6.78 11.99
CA VAL A 95 8.99 6.85 12.47
C VAL A 95 9.14 6.13 13.81
N GLY A 96 10.15 5.26 13.90
CA GLY A 96 10.42 4.46 15.09
C GLY A 96 9.52 3.24 15.29
N LYS A 97 8.55 3.00 14.39
CA LYS A 97 7.76 1.78 14.35
C LYS A 97 8.37 0.74 13.40
N GLU A 98 8.05 -0.53 13.62
CA GLU A 98 8.52 -1.63 12.78
C GLU A 98 7.65 -1.76 11.53
N VAL A 99 7.83 -0.85 10.56
CA VAL A 99 7.23 -1.00 9.23
C VAL A 99 8.05 -2.00 8.44
N VAL A 100 7.43 -3.05 7.92
CA VAL A 100 8.14 -4.17 7.26
C VAL A 100 7.90 -4.22 5.76
N PHE A 101 6.83 -3.62 5.28
CA PHE A 101 6.50 -3.56 3.86
C PHE A 101 5.57 -2.40 3.55
N ALA A 102 5.67 -1.88 2.33
CA ALA A 102 4.82 -0.81 1.83
C ALA A 102 4.34 -1.09 0.40
N MET A 103 3.15 -0.61 0.07
CA MET A 103 2.60 -0.68 -1.27
C MET A 103 1.80 0.58 -1.59
N ALA A 104 1.70 0.93 -2.88
CA ALA A 104 0.87 2.03 -3.33
C ALA A 104 0.23 1.76 -4.68
N PHE A 105 -0.98 2.28 -4.87
CA PHE A 105 -1.79 2.18 -6.08
C PHE A 105 -2.24 3.59 -6.52
N PRO A 106 -1.29 4.50 -6.84
CA PRO A 106 -1.62 5.90 -7.10
C PRO A 106 -2.54 6.03 -8.31
N VAL A 107 -3.37 7.08 -8.30
CA VAL A 107 -4.37 7.33 -9.33
C VAL A 107 -3.72 7.40 -10.71
N CYS A 108 -4.11 6.49 -11.60
CA CYS A 108 -3.52 6.34 -12.94
C CYS A 108 -4.34 6.97 -14.07
N THR A 109 -5.51 7.57 -13.78
CA THR A 109 -6.47 8.07 -14.79
C THR A 109 -5.85 9.05 -15.79
N ASP A 110 -4.89 9.85 -15.34
CA ASP A 110 -4.20 10.86 -16.15
C ASP A 110 -2.90 10.36 -16.80
N LEU A 111 -2.53 9.13 -16.51
CA LEU A 111 -1.28 8.52 -16.96
C LEU A 111 -1.51 7.33 -17.90
N ALA A 112 -2.54 6.53 -17.63
CA ALA A 112 -2.80 5.27 -18.33
C ALA A 112 -3.10 5.47 -19.82
N VAL A 113 -2.51 4.64 -20.67
CA VAL A 113 -2.74 4.70 -22.14
C VAL A 113 -4.21 4.49 -22.51
N SER A 114 -4.99 3.80 -21.70
CA SER A 114 -6.44 3.66 -21.89
C SER A 114 -7.20 4.99 -21.86
N GLY A 115 -6.64 6.01 -21.18
CA GLY A 115 -7.19 7.37 -21.13
C GLY A 115 -6.63 8.33 -22.18
N ALA A 116 -5.74 7.88 -23.07
CA ALA A 116 -4.97 8.74 -23.99
C ALA A 116 -5.85 9.59 -24.91
N ALA A 117 -7.03 9.12 -25.28
CA ALA A 117 -7.98 9.89 -26.10
C ALA A 117 -8.40 11.25 -25.49
N HIS A 118 -8.27 11.38 -24.17
CA HIS A 118 -8.65 12.58 -23.41
C HIS A 118 -7.45 13.49 -23.09
N PHE A 119 -6.22 13.04 -23.31
CA PHE A 119 -5.02 13.76 -22.89
C PHE A 119 -4.89 15.13 -23.54
N GLU A 120 -5.22 15.26 -24.84
CA GLU A 120 -5.14 16.54 -25.52
C GLU A 120 -6.13 17.57 -24.95
N THR A 121 -7.34 17.13 -24.66
CA THR A 121 -8.36 18.01 -24.06
C THR A 121 -7.96 18.44 -22.65
N LYS A 122 -7.46 17.51 -21.82
CA LYS A 122 -6.97 17.82 -20.47
C LYS A 122 -5.77 18.77 -20.50
N ARG A 123 -4.85 18.59 -21.44
CA ARG A 123 -3.66 19.47 -21.59
C ARG A 123 -4.02 20.91 -21.96
N LYS A 124 -5.13 21.11 -22.65
CA LYS A 124 -5.63 22.48 -22.95
C LYS A 124 -6.16 23.18 -21.70
N ILE A 125 -6.62 22.42 -20.72
CA ILE A 125 -7.14 22.94 -19.44
C ILE A 125 -6.00 23.09 -18.44
N ASP A 126 -5.19 22.06 -18.27
CA ASP A 126 -4.02 22.03 -17.38
C ASP A 126 -2.84 21.37 -18.11
N PRO A 127 -1.87 22.15 -18.59
CA PRO A 127 -0.70 21.61 -19.31
C PRO A 127 0.12 20.63 -18.47
N ASP A 128 0.09 20.74 -17.13
CA ASP A 128 0.89 19.98 -16.19
C ASP A 128 0.15 18.79 -15.57
N PHE A 129 -1.07 18.47 -16.01
CA PHE A 129 -1.91 17.45 -15.39
C PHE A 129 -1.22 16.07 -15.26
N GLN A 130 -0.44 15.67 -16.28
CA GLN A 130 0.29 14.40 -16.24
C GLN A 130 1.49 14.46 -15.29
N ARG A 131 2.15 15.61 -15.19
CA ARG A 131 3.25 15.79 -14.24
C ARG A 131 2.74 15.70 -12.82
N LYS A 132 1.65 16.39 -12.50
CA LYS A 132 1.00 16.32 -11.19
C LYS A 132 0.58 14.90 -10.84
N ALA A 133 0.02 14.15 -11.82
CA ALA A 133 -0.33 12.75 -11.60
C ALA A 133 0.88 11.84 -11.37
N ALA A 134 2.02 12.12 -12.02
CA ALA A 134 3.27 11.39 -11.78
C ALA A 134 3.85 11.68 -10.39
N ASP A 135 3.70 12.91 -9.88
CA ASP A 135 4.20 13.30 -8.57
C ASP A 135 3.59 12.45 -7.44
N TYR A 136 2.35 11.96 -7.58
CA TYR A 136 1.75 11.06 -6.60
C TYR A 136 2.52 9.73 -6.44
N ALA A 137 3.02 9.16 -7.52
CA ALA A 137 3.86 7.96 -7.47
C ALA A 137 5.26 8.28 -6.89
N ILE A 138 5.83 9.42 -7.28
CA ILE A 138 7.13 9.89 -6.80
C ILE A 138 7.10 10.11 -5.28
N TRP A 139 6.07 10.79 -4.76
CA TRP A 139 5.91 11.00 -3.32
C TRP A 139 5.75 9.70 -2.52
N CYS A 140 5.07 8.70 -3.10
CA CYS A 140 5.02 7.37 -2.48
C CYS A 140 6.41 6.74 -2.37
N GLU A 141 7.22 6.81 -3.44
CA GLU A 141 8.61 6.31 -3.42
C GLU A 141 9.45 7.03 -2.38
N GLU A 142 9.35 8.36 -2.31
CA GLU A 142 10.08 9.18 -1.33
C GLU A 142 9.73 8.78 0.10
N LEU A 143 8.44 8.62 0.41
CA LEU A 143 7.97 8.17 1.72
C LEU A 143 8.53 6.79 2.07
N PHE A 144 8.42 5.81 1.16
CA PHE A 144 8.84 4.44 1.42
C PHE A 144 10.36 4.32 1.54
N THR A 145 11.09 5.11 0.75
CA THR A 145 12.55 5.22 0.83
C THR A 145 12.99 5.84 2.17
N ALA A 146 12.31 6.89 2.62
CA ALA A 146 12.57 7.52 3.91
C ALA A 146 12.30 6.57 5.08
N LEU A 147 11.26 5.72 4.97
CA LEU A 147 10.96 4.66 5.95
C LEU A 147 11.95 3.49 5.87
N LYS A 148 12.76 3.38 4.80
CA LYS A 148 13.74 2.31 4.55
C LYS A 148 13.10 0.92 4.53
N VAL A 149 11.96 0.78 3.91
CA VAL A 149 11.21 -0.48 3.82
C VAL A 149 11.20 -1.01 2.39
N PRO A 150 11.13 -2.33 2.17
CA PRO A 150 10.81 -2.89 0.87
C PRO A 150 9.43 -2.43 0.42
N PHE A 151 9.28 -2.10 -0.85
CA PHE A 151 8.00 -1.62 -1.37
C PHE A 151 7.77 -1.97 -2.84
N PHE A 152 6.54 -1.82 -3.28
CA PHE A 152 6.20 -1.68 -4.70
C PHE A 152 5.18 -0.56 -4.90
N ILE A 153 5.19 0.02 -6.11
CA ILE A 153 4.19 0.98 -6.58
C ILE A 153 3.63 0.41 -7.87
N GLU A 154 2.32 0.11 -7.87
CA GLU A 154 1.62 -0.40 -9.04
C GLU A 154 1.12 0.78 -9.89
N ASN A 155 1.34 0.71 -11.19
CA ASN A 155 0.70 1.60 -12.16
C ASN A 155 0.59 0.83 -13.49
N PRO A 156 -0.55 0.88 -14.18
CA PRO A 156 -0.72 0.20 -15.46
C PRO A 156 0.22 0.76 -16.53
N VAL A 157 0.24 0.15 -17.71
CA VAL A 157 0.98 0.68 -18.85
C VAL A 157 0.56 2.14 -19.11
N SER A 158 1.51 3.05 -18.97
CA SER A 158 1.24 4.48 -18.86
C SER A 158 2.39 5.32 -19.36
N VAL A 159 2.18 6.63 -19.41
CA VAL A 159 3.24 7.61 -19.69
C VAL A 159 4.16 7.85 -18.49
N LEU A 160 3.92 7.23 -17.36
CA LEU A 160 4.70 7.40 -16.13
C LEU A 160 6.18 7.11 -16.35
N SER A 161 6.51 6.09 -17.17
CA SER A 161 7.88 5.73 -17.49
C SER A 161 8.67 6.83 -18.24
N SER A 162 7.96 7.76 -18.87
CA SER A 162 8.55 8.91 -19.56
C SER A 162 8.66 10.14 -18.66
N LEU A 163 7.87 10.21 -17.59
CA LEU A 163 7.79 11.34 -16.67
C LEU A 163 8.64 11.14 -15.40
N TRP A 164 8.88 9.91 -15.04
CA TRP A 164 9.60 9.52 -13.84
C TRP A 164 10.75 8.53 -14.18
N ARG A 165 10.50 7.22 -14.12
CA ARG A 165 11.49 6.17 -14.43
C ARG A 165 10.85 4.94 -15.04
N LYS A 166 11.67 4.11 -15.69
CA LYS A 166 11.20 2.80 -16.16
C LYS A 166 10.91 1.88 -14.96
N PRO A 167 9.98 0.91 -15.12
CA PRO A 167 9.81 -0.15 -14.15
C PRO A 167 11.11 -0.94 -13.92
N ASP A 168 11.28 -1.46 -12.70
CA ASP A 168 12.40 -2.33 -12.33
C ASP A 168 12.22 -3.73 -12.91
#